data_76ff0ee236f53f8a48cf9ab109bcb287
#
_entry.id   76ff0ee236f53f8a48cf9ab109bcb287
#
_cell.length_a   1.000
_cell.length_b   1.000
_cell.length_c   1.000
_cell.angle_alpha   90.00
_cell.angle_beta   90.00
_cell.angle_gamma   90.00
#
_symmetry.space_group_name_H-M   'P 1'
#
loop_
_entity.id
_entity.type
_entity.pdbx_description
1 polymer ?
#
loop_
_entity_poly.entity_id
_entity_poly.type
_entity_poly.pdbx_seq_one_letter_code
_entity_poly.pdbx_strand_id
1 'polypeptide(L)'
;QVTLLIDESEVAKKLLTAGMQRIDLVFDNAGADILTDLLLIRRISPYCTHIVAHVRPYPMFISDMTLANMKALLEKLTASSIPAARQLGQDIMQLLRQNKLILRTSPALGVPANFYANTALTQATFGDAELVIFKGDLNYRFFAGDQRWPHTTEKNHLLQHFGRSALFLRTIKSEV
;
A
#
# COMPACT_ATOMS: atom_id res chain seq x y z
N GLN A 1 -15.56 17.18 -8.99
CA GLN A 1 -14.33 16.75 -9.64
C GLN A 1 -13.24 16.73 -8.58
N VAL A 2 -12.58 15.61 -8.35
CA VAL A 2 -11.43 15.54 -7.43
C VAL A 2 -10.23 16.14 -8.17
N THR A 3 -9.65 17.21 -7.62
CA THR A 3 -8.43 17.80 -8.16
C THR A 3 -7.23 17.14 -7.45
N LEU A 4 -6.38 16.46 -8.21
CA LEU A 4 -5.12 15.94 -7.68
C LEU A 4 -4.09 17.08 -7.67
N LEU A 5 -3.37 17.23 -6.56
CA LEU A 5 -2.29 18.20 -6.44
C LEU A 5 -1.09 17.77 -7.31
N ILE A 6 -0.80 16.47 -7.28
CA ILE A 6 0.19 15.83 -8.15
C ILE A 6 -0.52 14.66 -8.83
N ASP A 7 -0.57 14.67 -10.15
CA ASP A 7 -1.18 13.61 -10.94
C ASP A 7 -0.14 12.93 -11.83
N GLU A 8 0.27 11.75 -11.42
CA GLU A 8 1.15 10.86 -12.19
C GLU A 8 0.43 9.57 -12.62
N SER A 9 -0.90 9.61 -12.71
CA SER A 9 -1.73 8.44 -13.02
C SER A 9 -1.35 7.77 -14.35
N GLU A 10 -1.01 8.53 -15.38
CA GLU A 10 -0.59 7.98 -16.67
C GLU A 10 0.78 7.28 -16.58
N VAL A 11 1.71 7.78 -15.74
CA VAL A 11 3.00 7.13 -15.49
C VAL A 11 2.77 5.81 -14.75
N ALA A 12 1.97 5.84 -13.70
CA ALA A 12 1.62 4.65 -12.92
C ALA A 12 0.92 3.59 -13.79
N LYS A 13 0.01 4.00 -14.67
CA LYS A 13 -0.70 3.12 -15.59
C LYS A 13 0.26 2.45 -16.58
N LYS A 14 1.17 3.22 -17.20
CA LYS A 14 2.19 2.65 -18.10
C LYS A 14 3.07 1.62 -17.38
N LEU A 15 3.51 1.94 -16.17
CA LEU A 15 4.33 1.08 -15.36
C LEU A 15 3.61 -0.25 -15.04
N LEU A 16 2.36 -0.17 -14.59
CA LEU A 16 1.53 -1.34 -14.28
C LEU A 16 1.26 -2.21 -15.52
N THR A 17 0.90 -1.59 -16.65
CA THR A 17 0.56 -2.35 -17.87
C THR A 17 1.76 -3.00 -18.55
N ALA A 18 2.98 -2.62 -18.21
CA ALA A 18 4.21 -3.31 -18.68
C ALA A 18 4.36 -4.73 -18.08
N GLY A 19 3.61 -5.03 -17.02
CA GLY A 19 3.70 -6.29 -16.29
C GLY A 19 4.84 -6.29 -15.27
N MET A 20 4.59 -6.88 -14.11
CA MET A 20 5.55 -6.95 -13.00
C MET A 20 5.58 -8.33 -12.37
N GLN A 21 6.70 -8.71 -11.77
CA GLN A 21 6.77 -9.93 -10.96
C GLN A 21 6.12 -9.68 -9.59
N ARG A 22 6.46 -8.58 -8.94
CA ARG A 22 5.97 -8.29 -7.60
C ARG A 22 5.60 -6.82 -7.42
N ILE A 23 4.38 -6.59 -6.92
CA ILE A 23 3.90 -5.30 -6.42
C ILE A 23 3.68 -5.42 -4.92
N ASP A 24 4.21 -4.49 -4.14
CA ASP A 24 3.90 -4.37 -2.72
C ASP A 24 2.88 -3.26 -2.50
N LEU A 25 1.93 -3.47 -1.58
CA LEU A 25 0.95 -2.48 -1.17
C LEU A 25 0.98 -2.35 0.35
N VAL A 26 1.24 -1.15 0.85
CA VAL A 26 1.26 -0.87 2.29
C VAL A 26 -0.06 -0.23 2.68
N PHE A 27 -0.87 -0.96 3.45
CA PHE A 27 -2.16 -0.47 3.93
C PHE A 27 -2.00 0.67 4.95
N ASP A 28 -3.02 1.52 5.03
CA ASP A 28 -3.15 2.56 6.05
C ASP A 28 -4.23 2.14 7.07
N ASN A 29 -5.47 2.48 6.83
CA ASN A 29 -6.56 2.33 7.79
C ASN A 29 -7.47 1.14 7.51
N ALA A 30 -8.10 0.63 8.58
CA ALA A 30 -9.15 -0.40 8.55
C ALA A 30 -10.57 0.18 8.30
N GLY A 31 -10.68 1.48 8.00
CA GLY A 31 -11.94 2.18 7.75
C GLY A 31 -12.54 1.91 6.37
N ALA A 32 -13.35 2.84 5.87
CA ALA A 32 -13.97 2.73 4.53
C ALA A 32 -12.95 2.65 3.40
N ASP A 33 -11.78 3.22 3.60
CA ASP A 33 -10.68 3.29 2.61
C ASP A 33 -10.22 1.90 2.15
N ILE A 34 -10.29 0.90 3.04
CA ILE A 34 -9.86 -0.46 2.71
C ILE A 34 -10.65 -1.09 1.55
N LEU A 35 -11.91 -0.73 1.38
CA LEU A 35 -12.70 -1.24 0.27
C LEU A 35 -12.13 -0.79 -1.08
N THR A 36 -11.67 0.46 -1.15
CA THR A 36 -11.01 1.00 -2.34
C THR A 36 -9.66 0.34 -2.56
N ASP A 37 -8.95 -0.02 -1.49
CA ASP A 37 -7.67 -0.73 -1.57
C ASP A 37 -7.85 -2.16 -2.06
N LEU A 38 -8.89 -2.87 -1.61
CA LEU A 38 -9.23 -4.20 -2.14
C LEU A 38 -9.65 -4.14 -3.60
N LEU A 39 -10.40 -3.11 -4.01
CA LEU A 39 -10.73 -2.86 -5.42
C LEU A 39 -9.47 -2.58 -6.25
N LEU A 40 -8.51 -1.82 -5.70
CA LEU A 40 -7.22 -1.57 -6.35
C LEU A 40 -6.44 -2.88 -6.52
N ILE A 41 -6.32 -3.70 -5.47
CA ILE A 41 -5.67 -5.01 -5.52
C ILE A 41 -6.29 -5.88 -6.62
N ARG A 42 -7.62 -5.98 -6.64
CA ARG A 42 -8.34 -6.72 -7.67
C ARG A 42 -8.02 -6.19 -9.08
N ARG A 43 -7.97 -4.87 -9.23
CA ARG A 43 -7.72 -4.21 -10.52
C ARG A 43 -6.30 -4.38 -11.02
N ILE A 44 -5.30 -4.36 -10.14
CA ILE A 44 -3.88 -4.48 -10.54
C ILE A 44 -3.41 -5.93 -10.61
N SER A 45 -4.11 -6.87 -9.98
CA SER A 45 -3.69 -8.28 -9.94
C SER A 45 -3.45 -8.92 -11.32
N PRO A 46 -4.13 -8.56 -12.43
CA PRO A 46 -3.80 -9.12 -13.74
C PRO A 46 -2.43 -8.69 -14.29
N TYR A 47 -1.87 -7.59 -13.77
CA TYR A 47 -0.65 -6.98 -14.30
C TYR A 47 0.62 -7.39 -13.53
N CYS A 48 0.51 -8.31 -12.58
CA CYS A 48 1.69 -8.80 -11.84
C CYS A 48 1.56 -10.30 -11.56
N THR A 49 2.69 -10.93 -11.24
CA THR A 49 2.70 -12.34 -10.83
C THR A 49 2.10 -12.47 -9.44
N HIS A 50 2.50 -11.63 -8.49
CA HIS A 50 1.93 -11.60 -7.15
C HIS A 50 1.95 -10.20 -6.52
N ILE A 51 1.10 -10.02 -5.53
CA ILE A 51 0.99 -8.80 -4.71
C ILE A 51 1.30 -9.18 -3.27
N VAL A 52 2.20 -8.45 -2.62
CA VAL A 52 2.41 -8.53 -1.17
C VAL A 52 1.72 -7.34 -0.52
N ALA A 53 0.69 -7.61 0.25
CA ALA A 53 -0.05 -6.58 0.97
C ALA A 53 0.40 -6.54 2.43
N HIS A 54 1.03 -5.44 2.82
CA HIS A 54 1.60 -5.24 4.15
C HIS A 54 0.58 -4.67 5.10
N VAL A 55 0.37 -5.36 6.22
CA VAL A 55 -0.45 -4.93 7.35
C VAL A 55 0.44 -4.67 8.57
N ARG A 56 -0.03 -3.85 9.50
CA ARG A 56 0.70 -3.59 10.74
C ARG A 56 0.63 -4.80 11.68
N PRO A 57 1.68 -5.06 12.45
CA PRO A 57 1.69 -6.15 13.44
C PRO A 57 0.70 -5.89 14.57
N TYR A 58 0.48 -4.63 14.92
CA TYR A 58 -0.51 -4.11 15.88
C TYR A 58 -0.87 -2.67 15.47
N PRO A 59 -2.01 -2.14 15.91
CA PRO A 59 -2.37 -0.76 15.59
C PRO A 59 -1.45 0.19 16.35
N MET A 60 -0.64 0.98 15.64
CA MET A 60 0.10 2.13 16.21
C MET A 60 -0.88 3.26 16.50
N PHE A 61 -1.85 3.43 15.59
CA PHE A 61 -3.02 4.28 15.76
C PHE A 61 -4.27 3.42 15.69
N ILE A 62 -5.36 3.91 16.31
CA ILE A 62 -6.61 3.15 16.51
C ILE A 62 -7.15 2.53 15.21
N SER A 63 -6.97 3.20 14.09
CA SER A 63 -7.53 2.80 12.79
C SER A 63 -6.59 2.00 11.90
N ASP A 64 -5.39 1.70 12.32
CA ASP A 64 -4.40 1.00 11.48
C ASP A 64 -4.88 -0.41 11.07
N MET A 65 -4.62 -0.76 9.81
CA MET A 65 -4.96 -2.09 9.29
C MET A 65 -4.05 -3.16 9.85
N THR A 66 -4.63 -4.15 10.50
CA THR A 66 -3.97 -5.34 11.01
C THR A 66 -4.46 -6.61 10.29
N LEU A 67 -3.76 -7.72 10.48
CA LEU A 67 -4.19 -9.00 9.93
C LEU A 67 -5.54 -9.45 10.48
N ALA A 68 -5.82 -9.18 11.76
CA ALA A 68 -7.11 -9.48 12.38
C ALA A 68 -8.25 -8.68 11.76
N ASN A 69 -8.04 -7.38 11.51
CA ASN A 69 -9.02 -6.53 10.83
C ASN A 69 -9.29 -7.02 9.41
N MET A 70 -8.24 -7.39 8.65
CA MET A 70 -8.37 -7.90 7.30
C MET A 70 -9.19 -9.19 7.27
N LYS A 71 -8.90 -10.13 8.16
CA LYS A 71 -9.65 -11.40 8.27
C LYS A 71 -11.13 -11.14 8.55
N ALA A 72 -11.45 -10.34 9.56
CA ALA A 72 -12.82 -10.00 9.90
C ALA A 72 -13.56 -9.27 8.77
N LEU A 73 -12.86 -8.41 8.03
CA LEU A 73 -13.44 -7.74 6.87
C LEU A 73 -13.79 -8.74 5.75
N LEU A 74 -12.88 -9.64 5.42
CA LEU A 74 -13.10 -10.63 4.35
C LEU A 74 -14.25 -11.59 4.71
N GLU A 75 -14.38 -11.99 5.97
CA GLU A 75 -15.52 -12.76 6.45
C GLU A 75 -16.84 -11.99 6.27
N LYS A 76 -16.89 -10.71 6.66
CA LYS A 76 -18.06 -9.86 6.45
C LYS A 76 -18.40 -9.64 4.98
N LEU A 77 -17.39 -9.41 4.14
CA LEU A 77 -17.61 -9.22 2.70
C LEU A 77 -18.19 -10.49 2.06
N THR A 78 -17.60 -11.63 2.33
CA THR A 78 -18.05 -12.91 1.74
C THR A 78 -19.45 -13.31 2.20
N ALA A 79 -19.86 -12.94 3.41
CA ALA A 79 -21.20 -13.15 3.97
C ALA A 79 -22.20 -12.04 3.61
N SER A 80 -21.79 -11.00 2.89
CA SER A 80 -22.63 -9.83 2.62
C SER A 80 -23.86 -10.19 1.76
N SER A 81 -25.02 -9.61 2.08
CA SER A 81 -26.21 -9.65 1.25
C SER A 81 -26.10 -8.79 -0.01
N ILE A 82 -25.16 -7.82 -0.02
CA ILE A 82 -24.90 -6.96 -1.17
C ILE A 82 -24.05 -7.72 -2.18
N PRO A 83 -24.57 -8.02 -3.40
CA PRO A 83 -23.85 -8.86 -4.36
C PRO A 83 -22.44 -8.36 -4.71
N ALA A 84 -22.28 -7.05 -4.93
CA ALA A 84 -20.99 -6.47 -5.27
C ALA A 84 -19.96 -6.60 -4.14
N ALA A 85 -20.37 -6.45 -2.89
CA ALA A 85 -19.50 -6.61 -1.73
C ALA A 85 -19.09 -8.08 -1.55
N ARG A 86 -20.04 -8.99 -1.69
CA ARG A 86 -19.79 -10.44 -1.64
C ARG A 86 -18.84 -10.87 -2.75
N GLN A 87 -19.04 -10.39 -3.98
CA GLN A 87 -18.15 -10.69 -5.09
C GLN A 87 -16.73 -10.20 -4.83
N LEU A 88 -16.56 -8.97 -4.32
CA LEU A 88 -15.24 -8.45 -3.94
C LEU A 88 -14.56 -9.36 -2.91
N GLY A 89 -15.28 -9.76 -1.86
CA GLY A 89 -14.75 -10.68 -0.85
C GLY A 89 -14.30 -12.01 -1.45
N GLN A 90 -15.10 -12.59 -2.35
CA GLN A 90 -14.78 -13.85 -3.04
C GLN A 90 -13.55 -13.71 -3.94
N ASP A 91 -13.45 -12.61 -4.71
CA ASP A 91 -12.31 -12.34 -5.59
C ASP A 91 -11.01 -12.24 -4.79
N ILE A 92 -11.01 -11.48 -3.68
CA ILE A 92 -9.82 -11.35 -2.81
C ILE A 92 -9.45 -12.70 -2.16
N MET A 93 -10.44 -13.44 -1.67
CA MET A 93 -10.19 -14.79 -1.13
C MET A 93 -9.64 -15.76 -2.19
N GLN A 94 -10.02 -15.62 -3.44
CA GLN A 94 -9.46 -16.39 -4.54
C GLN A 94 -8.00 -16.04 -4.79
N LEU A 95 -7.65 -14.74 -4.82
CA LEU A 95 -6.27 -14.29 -4.97
C LEU A 95 -5.36 -14.82 -3.84
N LEU A 96 -5.87 -14.84 -2.59
CA LEU A 96 -5.16 -15.42 -1.44
C LEU A 96 -4.93 -16.94 -1.62
N ARG A 97 -5.95 -17.69 -2.01
CA ARG A 97 -5.83 -19.15 -2.24
C ARG A 97 -4.86 -19.50 -3.36
N GLN A 98 -4.76 -18.64 -4.37
CA GLN A 98 -3.84 -18.81 -5.51
C GLN A 98 -2.42 -18.33 -5.20
N ASN A 99 -2.13 -17.85 -3.99
CA ASN A 99 -0.89 -17.17 -3.62
C ASN A 99 -0.55 -15.96 -4.52
N LYS A 100 -1.55 -15.43 -5.21
CA LYS A 100 -1.42 -14.21 -6.01
C LYS A 100 -1.47 -12.96 -5.15
N LEU A 101 -2.17 -13.01 -4.02
CA LEU A 101 -2.15 -12.04 -2.95
C LEU A 101 -1.57 -12.69 -1.70
N ILE A 102 -0.57 -12.06 -1.10
CA ILE A 102 0.07 -12.50 0.14
C ILE A 102 -0.11 -11.40 1.18
N LEU A 103 -0.78 -11.70 2.29
CA LEU A 103 -0.85 -10.79 3.43
C LEU A 103 0.39 -10.98 4.29
N ARG A 104 1.13 -9.91 4.51
CA ARG A 104 2.37 -9.94 5.30
C ARG A 104 2.28 -8.96 6.47
N THR A 105 2.54 -9.47 7.67
CA THR A 105 2.79 -8.62 8.83
C THR A 105 4.26 -8.20 8.81
N SER A 106 4.50 -6.90 8.69
CA SER A 106 5.87 -6.36 8.62
C SER A 106 6.23 -5.66 9.93
N PRO A 107 7.18 -6.19 10.71
CA PRO A 107 7.60 -5.57 11.98
C PRO A 107 8.07 -4.12 11.81
N ALA A 108 8.68 -3.80 10.68
CA ALA A 108 9.09 -2.45 10.32
C ALA A 108 7.94 -1.44 10.29
N LEU A 109 6.70 -1.89 10.07
CA LEU A 109 5.51 -1.05 10.08
C LEU A 109 4.88 -0.92 11.48
N GLY A 110 5.40 -1.61 12.48
CA GLY A 110 4.96 -1.53 13.88
C GLY A 110 5.75 -0.54 14.74
N VAL A 111 6.74 0.13 14.17
CA VAL A 111 7.56 1.15 14.84
C VAL A 111 7.60 2.40 13.96
N PRO A 112 7.92 3.58 14.51
CA PRO A 112 8.20 4.76 13.70
C PRO A 112 9.41 4.49 12.78
N ALA A 113 9.15 3.84 11.66
CA ALA A 113 10.18 3.45 10.72
C ALA A 113 10.62 4.68 9.92
N ASN A 114 11.93 4.83 9.79
CA ASN A 114 12.51 5.81 8.89
C ASN A 114 13.13 5.06 7.71
N PHE A 115 12.31 4.82 6.68
CA PHE A 115 12.77 4.14 5.46
C PHE A 115 13.79 4.99 4.69
N TYR A 116 13.73 6.31 4.81
CA TYR A 116 14.68 7.21 4.19
C TYR A 116 16.11 7.00 4.69
N ALA A 117 16.29 6.89 6.02
CA ALA A 117 17.60 6.73 6.62
C ALA A 117 18.06 5.27 6.78
N ASN A 118 17.19 4.29 6.54
CA ASN A 118 17.48 2.88 6.82
C ASN A 118 17.27 1.99 5.59
N THR A 119 18.27 1.99 4.71
CA THR A 119 18.27 1.18 3.49
C THR A 119 18.21 -0.32 3.76
N ALA A 120 18.82 -0.79 4.85
CA ALA A 120 18.76 -2.21 5.23
C ALA A 120 17.33 -2.62 5.61
N LEU A 121 16.61 -1.79 6.36
CA LEU A 121 15.21 -2.01 6.70
C LEU A 121 14.32 -2.00 5.46
N THR A 122 14.56 -1.04 4.57
CA THR A 122 13.85 -0.92 3.28
C THR A 122 14.05 -2.17 2.45
N GLN A 123 15.29 -2.65 2.33
CA GLN A 123 15.62 -3.86 1.59
C GLN A 123 15.00 -5.11 2.23
N ALA A 124 15.06 -5.24 3.54
CA ALA A 124 14.46 -6.38 4.26
C ALA A 124 12.93 -6.41 4.12
N THR A 125 12.29 -5.25 4.01
CA THR A 125 10.83 -5.14 3.92
C THR A 125 10.32 -5.35 2.49
N PHE A 126 10.94 -4.68 1.51
CA PHE A 126 10.44 -4.57 0.14
C PHE A 126 11.36 -5.23 -0.92
N GLY A 127 12.41 -5.92 -0.52
CA GLY A 127 13.52 -6.46 -1.31
C GLY A 127 13.31 -6.63 -2.81
N ASP A 128 12.41 -7.53 -3.21
CA ASP A 128 12.18 -7.89 -4.61
C ASP A 128 11.00 -7.14 -5.26
N ALA A 129 10.41 -6.15 -4.57
CA ALA A 129 9.30 -5.38 -5.13
C ALA A 129 9.78 -4.46 -6.25
N GLU A 130 9.11 -4.49 -7.40
CA GLU A 130 9.35 -3.59 -8.53
C GLU A 130 8.59 -2.26 -8.36
N LEU A 131 7.44 -2.33 -7.70
CA LEU A 131 6.63 -1.17 -7.32
C LEU A 131 6.13 -1.33 -5.89
N VAL A 132 6.24 -0.28 -5.09
CA VAL A 132 5.61 -0.21 -3.77
C VAL A 132 4.56 0.89 -3.77
N ILE A 133 3.32 0.54 -3.46
CA ILE A 133 2.19 1.46 -3.33
C ILE A 133 1.98 1.76 -1.86
N PHE A 134 2.24 2.99 -1.46
CA PHE A 134 2.01 3.47 -0.10
C PHE A 134 0.65 4.14 0.01
N LYS A 135 -0.21 3.63 0.89
CA LYS A 135 -1.53 4.20 1.18
C LYS A 135 -1.45 5.10 2.40
N GLY A 136 -2.05 6.30 2.27
CA GLY A 136 -2.22 7.23 3.36
C GLY A 136 -0.99 8.07 3.73
N ASP A 137 -1.23 9.05 4.58
CA ASP A 137 -0.25 10.06 4.95
C ASP A 137 0.84 9.51 5.87
N LEU A 138 0.48 8.64 6.82
CA LEU A 138 1.44 8.08 7.76
C LEU A 138 2.55 7.27 7.08
N ASN A 139 2.18 6.47 6.08
CA ASN A 139 3.16 5.68 5.34
C ASN A 139 4.09 6.56 4.50
N TYR A 140 3.57 7.68 3.95
CA TYR A 140 4.42 8.66 3.29
C TYR A 140 5.41 9.32 4.28
N ARG A 141 4.94 9.70 5.46
CA ARG A 141 5.80 10.29 6.50
C ARG A 141 6.93 9.34 6.88
N PHE A 142 6.64 8.07 7.09
CA PHE A 142 7.66 7.06 7.36
C PHE A 142 8.65 6.91 6.19
N PHE A 143 8.14 6.96 4.97
CA PHE A 143 8.98 6.94 3.78
C PHE A 143 9.91 8.16 3.73
N ALA A 144 9.41 9.37 3.99
CA ALA A 144 10.16 10.62 3.98
C ALA A 144 10.98 10.86 5.25
N GLY A 145 10.99 9.92 6.20
CA GLY A 145 11.75 10.02 7.46
C GLY A 145 11.10 10.91 8.51
N ASP A 146 9.83 11.28 8.34
CA ASP A 146 9.06 12.17 9.23
C ASP A 146 9.77 13.50 9.53
N GLN A 147 10.40 14.08 8.50
CA GLN A 147 11.18 15.30 8.59
C GLN A 147 10.47 16.44 7.85
N ARG A 148 10.76 17.69 8.27
CA ARG A 148 10.36 18.88 7.52
C ARG A 148 11.35 19.13 6.40
N TRP A 149 10.93 18.77 5.20
CA TRP A 149 11.70 19.05 3.99
C TRP A 149 11.45 20.47 3.50
N PRO A 150 12.45 21.16 2.92
CA PRO A 150 12.20 22.39 2.18
C PRO A 150 11.16 22.16 1.08
N HIS A 151 10.25 23.11 0.88
CA HIS A 151 9.20 23.01 -0.17
C HIS A 151 9.76 22.86 -1.59
N THR A 152 11.03 23.24 -1.78
CA THR A 152 11.76 23.09 -3.04
C THR A 152 12.46 21.74 -3.19
N THR A 153 12.31 20.83 -2.22
CA THR A 153 12.93 19.50 -2.29
C THR A 153 12.30 18.69 -3.42
N GLU A 154 13.13 18.30 -4.36
CA GLU A 154 12.68 17.46 -5.46
C GLU A 154 12.30 16.06 -4.95
N LYS A 155 11.18 15.52 -5.46
CA LYS A 155 10.73 14.17 -5.08
C LYS A 155 11.80 13.09 -5.33
N ASN A 156 12.60 13.24 -6.38
CA ASN A 156 13.69 12.30 -6.70
C ASN A 156 14.74 12.24 -5.59
N HIS A 157 14.93 13.31 -4.84
CA HIS A 157 15.82 13.30 -3.67
C HIS A 157 15.31 12.33 -2.59
N LEU A 158 14.01 12.27 -2.37
CA LEU A 158 13.40 11.34 -1.42
C LEU A 158 13.43 9.90 -1.94
N LEU A 159 13.34 9.70 -3.25
CA LEU A 159 13.28 8.38 -3.89
C LEU A 159 14.65 7.73 -4.09
N GLN A 160 15.73 8.51 -4.17
CA GLN A 160 17.07 8.01 -4.52
C GLN A 160 17.57 6.88 -3.59
N HIS A 161 17.17 6.89 -2.32
CA HIS A 161 17.56 5.88 -1.32
C HIS A 161 16.66 4.64 -1.35
N PHE A 162 15.53 4.73 -2.05
CA PHE A 162 14.56 3.63 -2.06
C PHE A 162 14.92 2.54 -3.07
N GLY A 163 15.55 2.91 -4.19
CA GLY A 163 16.10 1.99 -5.19
C GLY A 163 15.06 1.24 -6.01
N ARG A 164 13.78 1.66 -5.95
CA ARG A 164 12.67 1.07 -6.71
C ARG A 164 11.55 2.08 -6.94
N SER A 165 10.56 1.72 -7.78
CA SER A 165 9.41 2.58 -8.01
C SER A 165 8.52 2.68 -6.77
N ALA A 166 8.05 3.89 -6.46
CA ALA A 166 7.10 4.14 -5.38
C ALA A 166 5.92 4.97 -5.89
N LEU A 167 4.71 4.60 -5.46
CA LEU A 167 3.48 5.32 -5.73
C LEU A 167 2.82 5.69 -4.40
N PHE A 168 2.55 6.98 -4.20
CA PHE A 168 1.91 7.47 -2.98
C PHE A 168 0.46 7.87 -3.28
N LEU A 169 -0.48 7.19 -2.63
CA LEU A 169 -1.91 7.48 -2.70
C LEU A 169 -2.34 8.07 -1.35
N ARG A 170 -2.24 9.39 -1.23
CA ARG A 170 -2.47 10.11 0.04
C ARG A 170 -3.28 11.38 -0.14
N THR A 171 -3.93 11.79 0.95
CA THR A 171 -4.40 13.16 1.15
C THR A 171 -3.38 13.87 2.04
N ILE A 172 -2.99 15.10 1.69
CA ILE A 172 -2.07 15.87 2.52
C ILE A 172 -2.76 16.21 3.84
N LYS A 173 -2.17 15.77 4.95
CA LYS A 173 -2.64 16.04 6.32
C LYS A 173 -1.60 16.74 7.17
N SER A 174 -0.34 16.74 6.76
CA SER A 174 0.77 17.35 7.47
C SER A 174 1.82 17.89 6.50
N GLU A 175 2.56 18.88 6.94
CA GLU A 175 3.68 19.48 6.21
C GLU A 175 4.95 18.60 6.40
N VAL A 176 5.09 17.57 5.57
CA VAL A 176 6.27 16.68 5.56
C VAL A 176 6.79 16.53 4.14
#